data_3f5382bf676fac2564f08a6923ea8eef
#
_entry.id   3f5382bf676fac2564f08a6923ea8eef
#
_cell.length_a   1.000
_cell.length_b   1.000
_cell.length_c   1.000
_cell.angle_alpha   90.00
_cell.angle_beta   90.00
_cell.angle_gamma   90.00
#
_symmetry.space_group_name_H-M   'P 1'
#
loop_
_entity.id
_entity.type
_entity.pdbx_description
1 polymer ?
#
loop_
_entity_poly.entity_id
_entity_poly.type
_entity_poly.pdbx_seq_one_letter_code
_entity_poly.pdbx_strand_id
1 'polypeptide(L)'
;LALQYSRENEEEADRFGMSYLAAAGYDPKSMVDFMKLMRRHEFYSNNIPSYFLTHPGTNDRIRYLDGLLEARYTRKGKESIVGGFRRMQVEMLMEERNLEPVMTRFRDELKKNPSDVNALYGLAVVQAKLGQTKEAAETIKTALGYAPEDPEMLRDAGIIAYLRGLYPEAVAYLRMAYQINGGDEETILYLARA
;
A
#
# COMPACT_ATOMS: atom_id res chain seq x y z
N LEU A 1 -14.74 -30.02 13.46
CA LEU A 1 -15.01 -29.19 14.66
C LEU A 1 -14.40 -27.81 14.35
N ALA A 2 -15.24 -26.88 13.90
CA ALA A 2 -14.85 -25.47 13.82
C ALA A 2 -14.68 -24.99 15.27
N LEU A 3 -13.47 -24.52 15.60
CA LEU A 3 -13.20 -23.83 16.86
C LEU A 3 -13.98 -22.50 16.82
N GLN A 4 -15.06 -22.46 17.56
CA GLN A 4 -15.80 -21.22 17.79
C GLN A 4 -15.12 -20.52 18.96
N TYR A 5 -14.50 -19.38 18.72
CA TYR A 5 -13.94 -18.56 19.78
C TYR A 5 -15.06 -18.01 20.66
N SER A 6 -14.80 -17.92 21.96
CA SER A 6 -15.77 -17.34 22.88
C SER A 6 -15.85 -15.82 22.65
N ARG A 7 -17.00 -15.24 22.96
CA ARG A 7 -17.19 -13.77 22.91
C ARG A 7 -16.16 -13.02 23.75
N GLU A 8 -15.79 -13.59 24.87
CA GLU A 8 -14.78 -13.05 25.79
C GLU A 8 -13.39 -12.99 25.13
N ASN A 9 -13.01 -14.04 24.38
CA ASN A 9 -11.74 -14.08 23.66
C ASN A 9 -11.68 -13.00 22.55
N GLU A 10 -12.81 -12.78 21.86
CA GLU A 10 -12.89 -11.72 20.84
C GLU A 10 -12.77 -10.31 21.46
N GLU A 11 -13.48 -10.08 22.57
CA GLU A 11 -13.41 -8.79 23.29
C GLU A 11 -12.00 -8.56 23.88
N GLU A 12 -11.33 -9.59 24.36
CA GLU A 12 -9.95 -9.50 24.83
C GLU A 12 -8.98 -9.19 23.69
N ALA A 13 -9.09 -9.88 22.55
CA ALA A 13 -8.28 -9.64 21.36
C ALA A 13 -8.49 -8.22 20.83
N ASP A 14 -9.73 -7.75 20.79
CA ASP A 14 -10.08 -6.42 20.36
C ASP A 14 -9.46 -5.35 21.28
N ARG A 15 -9.53 -5.54 22.57
CA ARG A 15 -8.94 -4.62 23.57
C ARG A 15 -7.43 -4.53 23.42
N PHE A 16 -6.75 -5.67 23.24
CA PHE A 16 -5.31 -5.66 23.01
C PHE A 16 -4.96 -5.05 21.67
N GLY A 17 -5.71 -5.34 20.61
CA GLY A 17 -5.52 -4.75 19.30
C GLY A 17 -5.58 -3.23 19.32
N MET A 18 -6.60 -2.64 19.96
CA MET A 18 -6.69 -1.19 20.13
C MET A 18 -5.52 -0.62 20.94
N SER A 19 -5.10 -1.33 22.00
CA SER A 19 -3.98 -0.87 22.83
C SER A 19 -2.65 -0.91 22.05
N TYR A 20 -2.42 -1.91 21.21
CA TYR A 20 -1.24 -2.00 20.36
C TYR A 20 -1.23 -0.93 19.27
N LEU A 21 -2.38 -0.65 18.65
CA LEU A 21 -2.50 0.44 17.69
C LEU A 21 -2.12 1.78 18.35
N ALA A 22 -2.70 2.08 19.53
CA ALA A 22 -2.40 3.30 20.25
C ALA A 22 -0.92 3.39 20.67
N ALA A 23 -0.34 2.29 21.17
CA ALA A 23 1.07 2.24 21.59
C ALA A 23 2.02 2.44 20.39
N ALA A 24 1.64 1.97 19.20
CA ALA A 24 2.37 2.17 17.96
C ALA A 24 2.15 3.58 17.33
N GLY A 25 1.34 4.43 17.96
CA GLY A 25 1.05 5.80 17.51
C GLY A 25 -0.05 5.90 16.45
N TYR A 26 -0.78 4.82 16.21
CA TYR A 26 -1.92 4.79 15.28
C TYR A 26 -3.22 5.20 15.95
N ASP A 27 -4.19 5.64 15.12
CA ASP A 27 -5.52 5.93 15.63
C ASP A 27 -6.31 4.64 15.83
N PRO A 28 -6.67 4.28 17.09
CA PRO A 28 -7.47 3.09 17.38
C PRO A 28 -8.84 3.09 16.67
N LYS A 29 -9.35 4.26 16.28
CA LYS A 29 -10.58 4.42 15.50
C LYS A 29 -10.53 3.61 14.19
N SER A 30 -9.35 3.45 13.61
CA SER A 30 -9.15 2.66 12.39
C SER A 30 -9.62 1.21 12.53
N MET A 31 -9.49 0.61 13.71
CA MET A 31 -9.99 -0.73 13.99
C MET A 31 -11.52 -0.77 13.97
N VAL A 32 -12.17 0.23 14.56
CA VAL A 32 -13.63 0.34 14.54
C VAL A 32 -14.14 0.53 13.11
N ASP A 33 -13.50 1.40 12.33
CA ASP A 33 -13.86 1.66 10.94
C ASP A 33 -13.66 0.41 10.08
N PHE A 34 -12.60 -0.37 10.32
CA PHE A 34 -12.38 -1.67 9.69
C PHE A 34 -13.51 -2.66 10.01
N MET A 35 -13.90 -2.79 11.27
CA MET A 35 -15.01 -3.66 11.67
C MET A 35 -16.35 -3.24 11.02
N LYS A 36 -16.59 -1.92 10.92
CA LYS A 36 -17.76 -1.37 10.22
C LYS A 36 -17.72 -1.66 8.71
N LEU A 37 -16.53 -1.63 8.10
CA LEU A 37 -16.34 -2.01 6.69
C LEU A 37 -16.61 -3.50 6.48
N MET A 38 -16.03 -4.36 7.32
CA MET A 38 -16.25 -5.81 7.30
C MET A 38 -17.73 -6.17 7.37
N ARG A 39 -18.45 -5.55 8.32
CA ARG A 39 -19.90 -5.75 8.47
C ARG A 39 -20.69 -5.37 7.22
N ARG A 40 -20.30 -4.31 6.51
CA ARG A 40 -20.96 -3.92 5.25
C ARG A 40 -20.77 -4.98 4.18
N HIS A 41 -19.58 -5.56 4.06
CA HIS A 41 -19.29 -6.64 3.13
C HIS A 41 -20.11 -7.91 3.46
N GLU A 42 -20.24 -8.24 4.74
CA GLU A 42 -21.06 -9.36 5.22
C GLU A 42 -22.52 -9.23 4.79
N PHE A 43 -23.07 -8.01 4.83
CA PHE A 43 -24.46 -7.74 4.50
C PHE A 43 -24.77 -7.78 2.98
N TYR A 44 -23.80 -7.42 2.13
CA TYR A 44 -23.98 -7.32 0.67
C TYR A 44 -23.43 -8.52 -0.10
N SER A 45 -22.73 -9.44 0.55
CA SER A 45 -22.11 -10.62 -0.08
C SER A 45 -22.90 -11.87 0.23
N ASN A 46 -23.30 -12.62 -0.82
CA ASN A 46 -23.91 -13.95 -0.66
C ASN A 46 -22.91 -15.01 -0.17
N ASN A 47 -21.64 -14.69 -0.11
CA ASN A 47 -20.57 -15.52 0.45
C ASN A 47 -20.04 -14.88 1.73
N ILE A 48 -20.49 -15.37 2.86
CA ILE A 48 -19.92 -14.98 4.16
C ILE A 48 -18.48 -15.51 4.22
N PRO A 49 -17.45 -14.65 4.35
CA PRO A 49 -16.08 -15.12 4.54
C PRO A 49 -15.98 -16.06 5.73
N SER A 50 -15.19 -17.12 5.62
CA SER A 50 -15.04 -18.14 6.66
C SER A 50 -14.66 -17.58 8.04
N TYR A 51 -13.99 -16.43 8.05
CA TYR A 51 -13.68 -15.67 9.27
C TYR A 51 -14.92 -15.39 10.12
N PHE A 52 -16.03 -14.93 9.54
CA PHE A 52 -17.25 -14.59 10.29
C PHE A 52 -18.01 -15.81 10.82
N LEU A 53 -17.78 -16.98 10.21
CA LEU A 53 -18.35 -18.24 10.72
C LEU A 53 -17.70 -18.68 12.03
N THR A 54 -16.46 -18.25 12.28
CA THR A 54 -15.67 -18.59 13.47
C THR A 54 -15.58 -17.45 14.49
N HIS A 55 -15.89 -16.21 14.09
CA HIS A 55 -15.80 -14.98 14.90
C HIS A 55 -17.14 -14.26 14.98
N PRO A 56 -18.09 -14.75 15.79
CA PRO A 56 -19.44 -14.18 15.87
C PRO A 56 -19.47 -12.84 16.60
N GLY A 57 -20.52 -12.09 16.38
CA GLY A 57 -20.85 -10.94 17.21
C GLY A 57 -20.31 -9.59 16.73
N THR A 58 -20.08 -9.41 15.44
CA THR A 58 -19.53 -8.16 14.86
C THR A 58 -20.25 -6.88 15.32
N ASN A 59 -21.58 -6.89 15.49
CA ASN A 59 -22.31 -5.72 15.97
C ASN A 59 -22.04 -5.40 17.44
N ASP A 60 -21.93 -6.42 18.27
CA ASP A 60 -21.62 -6.26 19.69
C ASP A 60 -20.20 -5.80 19.87
N ARG A 61 -19.28 -6.37 19.09
CA ARG A 61 -17.86 -5.95 19.06
C ARG A 61 -17.71 -4.49 18.64
N ILE A 62 -18.41 -4.04 17.58
CA ILE A 62 -18.39 -2.64 17.17
C ILE A 62 -18.88 -1.73 18.30
N ARG A 63 -19.98 -2.07 18.96
CA ARG A 63 -20.51 -1.27 20.08
C ARG A 63 -19.52 -1.22 21.27
N TYR A 64 -18.92 -2.36 21.58
CA TYR A 64 -17.91 -2.44 22.63
C TYR A 64 -16.67 -1.59 22.28
N LEU A 65 -16.18 -1.69 21.04
CA LEU A 65 -15.03 -0.91 20.57
C LEU A 65 -15.31 0.59 20.49
N ASP A 66 -16.51 1.01 20.04
CA ASP A 66 -16.93 2.43 20.06
C ASP A 66 -16.93 2.97 21.51
N GLY A 67 -17.48 2.22 22.46
CA GLY A 67 -17.45 2.61 23.88
C GLY A 67 -16.04 2.66 24.48
N LEU A 68 -15.17 1.72 24.10
CA LEU A 68 -13.78 1.72 24.54
C LEU A 68 -12.99 2.90 23.95
N LEU A 69 -13.26 3.24 22.68
CA LEU A 69 -12.68 4.38 22.00
C LEU A 69 -13.02 5.70 22.73
N GLU A 70 -14.30 5.91 23.03
CA GLU A 70 -14.74 7.10 23.75
C GLU A 70 -14.17 7.19 25.17
N ALA A 71 -14.07 6.06 25.88
CA ALA A 71 -13.64 6.03 27.26
C ALA A 71 -12.12 6.19 27.45
N ARG A 72 -11.29 5.69 26.50
CA ARG A 72 -9.84 5.58 26.71
C ARG A 72 -8.97 6.22 25.64
N TYR A 73 -9.48 6.43 24.43
CA TYR A 73 -8.68 6.88 23.29
C TYR A 73 -9.16 8.22 22.75
N THR A 74 -9.03 9.27 23.56
CA THR A 74 -9.46 10.63 23.22
C THR A 74 -8.47 11.37 22.30
N ARG A 75 -7.22 10.89 22.18
CA ARG A 75 -6.21 11.47 21.30
C ARG A 75 -6.26 10.78 19.94
N LYS A 76 -6.37 11.57 18.89
CA LYS A 76 -6.19 11.06 17.50
C LYS A 76 -4.75 10.63 17.29
N GLY A 77 -4.58 9.39 16.86
CA GLY A 77 -3.31 8.89 16.34
C GLY A 77 -3.12 9.21 14.85
N LYS A 78 -2.09 8.64 14.25
CA LYS A 78 -1.89 8.72 12.79
C LYS A 78 -3.01 7.96 12.09
N GLU A 79 -3.79 8.65 11.26
CA GLU A 79 -4.86 8.03 10.48
C GLU A 79 -4.30 7.21 9.29
N SER A 80 -3.13 7.58 8.80
CA SER A 80 -2.44 6.87 7.73
C SER A 80 -1.11 6.35 8.26
N ILE A 81 -0.96 5.06 8.18
CA ILE A 81 0.24 4.34 8.56
C ILE A 81 1.36 4.55 7.57
N VAL A 82 1.06 4.86 6.30
CA VAL A 82 1.86 4.11 5.37
C VAL A 82 2.13 4.90 4.11
N GLY A 83 3.24 5.57 4.08
CA GLY A 83 3.96 5.69 2.82
C GLY A 83 4.16 4.30 2.16
N GLY A 84 4.57 3.28 2.95
CA GLY A 84 4.84 1.93 2.46
C GLY A 84 3.64 1.07 2.03
N PHE A 85 2.43 1.18 2.65
CA PHE A 85 1.31 0.28 2.31
C PHE A 85 0.78 0.49 0.90
N ARG A 86 0.62 1.73 0.48
CA ARG A 86 0.21 2.02 -0.89
C ARG A 86 1.25 1.53 -1.89
N ARG A 87 2.53 1.67 -1.55
CA ARG A 87 3.64 1.12 -2.33
C ARG A 87 3.56 -0.41 -2.42
N MET A 88 3.39 -1.08 -1.28
CA MET A 88 3.19 -2.53 -1.23
C MET A 88 1.99 -2.99 -2.06
N GLN A 89 0.87 -2.26 -2.04
CA GLN A 89 -0.27 -2.56 -2.92
C GLN A 89 0.11 -2.46 -4.40
N VAL A 90 0.90 -1.45 -4.78
CA VAL A 90 1.41 -1.32 -6.15
C VAL A 90 2.27 -2.53 -6.51
N GLU A 91 3.21 -2.93 -5.66
CA GLU A 91 4.06 -4.10 -5.87
C GLU A 91 3.26 -5.39 -6.03
N MET A 92 2.27 -5.61 -5.16
CA MET A 92 1.38 -6.79 -5.28
C MET A 92 0.62 -6.82 -6.61
N LEU A 93 0.18 -5.66 -7.11
CA LEU A 93 -0.48 -5.58 -8.41
C LEU A 93 0.46 -5.90 -9.58
N MET A 94 1.78 -5.73 -9.39
CA MET A 94 2.79 -6.08 -10.41
C MET A 94 3.01 -7.59 -10.57
N GLU A 95 2.52 -8.40 -9.64
CA GLU A 95 2.57 -9.86 -9.72
C GLU A 95 1.39 -10.46 -10.52
N GLU A 96 0.44 -9.64 -10.94
CA GLU A 96 -0.68 -10.08 -11.77
C GLU A 96 -0.17 -10.55 -13.16
N ARG A 97 -0.74 -11.66 -13.65
CA ARG A 97 -0.36 -12.24 -14.96
C ARG A 97 -0.72 -11.32 -16.13
N ASN A 98 -1.77 -10.54 -15.97
CA ASN A 98 -2.22 -9.58 -16.98
C ASN A 98 -2.16 -8.17 -16.41
N LEU A 99 -1.23 -7.37 -16.93
CA LEU A 99 -0.98 -6.01 -16.45
C LEU A 99 -1.87 -4.94 -17.10
N GLU A 100 -2.61 -5.26 -18.17
CA GLU A 100 -3.51 -4.29 -18.83
C GLU A 100 -4.64 -3.78 -17.92
N PRO A 101 -5.34 -4.63 -17.14
CA PRO A 101 -6.32 -4.16 -16.15
C PRO A 101 -5.67 -3.31 -15.06
N VAL A 102 -4.45 -3.65 -14.65
CA VAL A 102 -3.69 -2.90 -13.63
C VAL A 102 -3.35 -1.50 -14.16
N MET A 103 -2.89 -1.41 -15.40
CA MET A 103 -2.63 -0.13 -16.08
C MET A 103 -3.91 0.73 -16.16
N THR A 104 -5.03 0.12 -16.56
CA THR A 104 -6.32 0.81 -16.64
C THR A 104 -6.73 1.36 -15.27
N ARG A 105 -6.56 0.57 -14.20
CA ARG A 105 -6.86 0.98 -12.84
C ARG A 105 -6.05 2.22 -12.43
N PHE A 106 -4.73 2.24 -12.65
CA PHE A 106 -3.92 3.42 -12.32
C PHE A 106 -4.31 4.64 -13.14
N ARG A 107 -4.64 4.46 -14.42
CA ARG A 107 -5.16 5.55 -15.24
C ARG A 107 -6.46 6.13 -14.70
N ASP A 108 -7.37 5.29 -14.21
CA ASP A 108 -8.64 5.73 -13.63
C ASP A 108 -8.46 6.39 -12.26
N GLU A 109 -7.50 5.94 -11.47
CA GLU A 109 -7.09 6.62 -10.22
C GLU A 109 -6.53 8.02 -10.53
N LEU A 110 -5.66 8.14 -11.52
CA LEU A 110 -5.08 9.43 -11.95
C LEU A 110 -6.09 10.40 -12.58
N LYS A 111 -7.17 9.92 -13.21
CA LYS A 111 -8.28 10.79 -13.62
C LYS A 111 -8.97 11.46 -12.42
N LYS A 112 -9.02 10.79 -11.27
CA LYS A 112 -9.62 11.31 -10.03
C LYS A 112 -8.66 12.17 -9.24
N ASN A 113 -7.40 11.78 -9.18
CA ASN A 113 -6.32 12.48 -8.50
C ASN A 113 -5.03 12.47 -9.37
N PRO A 114 -4.82 13.46 -10.25
CA PRO A 114 -3.66 13.51 -11.14
C PRO A 114 -2.31 13.61 -10.43
N SER A 115 -2.29 13.98 -9.15
CA SER A 115 -1.07 14.10 -8.33
C SER A 115 -0.85 12.93 -7.38
N ASP A 116 -1.59 11.83 -7.53
CA ASP A 116 -1.35 10.62 -6.76
C ASP A 116 -0.01 9.98 -7.14
N VAL A 117 1.00 10.24 -6.31
CA VAL A 117 2.39 9.81 -6.53
C VAL A 117 2.50 8.29 -6.66
N ASN A 118 1.74 7.53 -5.86
CA ASN A 118 1.77 6.07 -5.91
C ASN A 118 1.08 5.52 -7.16
N ALA A 119 0.01 6.16 -7.62
CA ALA A 119 -0.63 5.79 -8.87
C ALA A 119 0.24 6.13 -10.08
N LEU A 120 0.95 7.28 -10.08
CA LEU A 120 1.95 7.62 -11.08
C LEU A 120 3.09 6.60 -11.11
N TYR A 121 3.63 6.27 -9.95
CA TYR A 121 4.67 5.24 -9.84
C TYR A 121 4.20 3.89 -10.37
N GLY A 122 3.04 3.42 -9.90
CA GLY A 122 2.47 2.15 -10.36
C GLY A 122 2.24 2.13 -11.87
N LEU A 123 1.73 3.22 -12.44
CA LEU A 123 1.56 3.34 -13.89
C LEU A 123 2.90 3.26 -14.62
N ALA A 124 3.93 3.95 -14.15
CA ALA A 124 5.26 3.92 -14.78
C ALA A 124 5.86 2.52 -14.76
N VAL A 125 5.78 1.80 -13.63
CA VAL A 125 6.30 0.42 -13.51
C VAL A 125 5.54 -0.54 -14.43
N VAL A 126 4.20 -0.45 -14.49
CA VAL A 126 3.40 -1.27 -15.42
C VAL A 126 3.78 -0.98 -16.86
N GLN A 127 3.88 0.28 -17.25
CA GLN A 127 4.30 0.67 -18.59
C GLN A 127 5.68 0.10 -18.95
N ALA A 128 6.64 0.16 -18.02
CA ALA A 128 7.97 -0.41 -18.21
C ALA A 128 7.92 -1.94 -18.40
N LYS A 129 7.15 -2.65 -17.57
CA LYS A 129 6.96 -4.10 -17.68
C LYS A 129 6.26 -4.51 -19.00
N LEU A 130 5.39 -3.66 -19.54
CA LEU A 130 4.75 -3.84 -20.84
C LEU A 130 5.62 -3.38 -22.03
N GLY A 131 6.86 -2.95 -21.80
CA GLY A 131 7.77 -2.49 -22.83
C GLY A 131 7.51 -1.07 -23.33
N GLN A 132 6.55 -0.34 -22.74
CA GLN A 132 6.22 1.05 -23.06
C GLN A 132 7.22 2.00 -22.36
N THR A 133 8.51 1.83 -22.65
CA THR A 133 9.59 2.47 -21.89
C THR A 133 9.67 3.98 -22.07
N LYS A 134 9.15 4.53 -23.16
CA LYS A 134 9.08 6.00 -23.38
C LYS A 134 8.04 6.61 -22.46
N GLU A 135 6.84 6.08 -22.47
CA GLU A 135 5.72 6.49 -21.62
C GLU A 135 6.06 6.32 -20.15
N ALA A 136 6.70 5.19 -19.80
CA ALA A 136 7.18 4.92 -18.44
C ALA A 136 8.15 6.01 -17.96
N ALA A 137 9.08 6.46 -18.80
CA ALA A 137 10.04 7.48 -18.45
C ALA A 137 9.37 8.86 -18.19
N GLU A 138 8.36 9.22 -18.96
CA GLU A 138 7.60 10.45 -18.73
C GLU A 138 6.78 10.38 -17.45
N THR A 139 6.14 9.23 -17.22
CA THR A 139 5.30 9.01 -16.05
C THR A 139 6.13 8.97 -14.76
N ILE A 140 7.28 8.27 -14.73
CA ILE A 140 8.14 8.21 -13.55
C ILE A 140 8.79 9.58 -13.26
N LYS A 141 9.13 10.34 -14.27
CA LYS A 141 9.64 11.71 -14.12
C LYS A 141 8.57 12.62 -13.47
N THR A 142 7.32 12.45 -13.86
CA THR A 142 6.21 13.19 -13.23
C THR A 142 6.06 12.80 -11.75
N ALA A 143 6.16 11.51 -11.43
CA ALA A 143 6.13 11.01 -10.04
C ALA A 143 7.29 11.59 -9.21
N LEU A 144 8.51 11.59 -9.76
CA LEU A 144 9.70 12.19 -9.13
C LEU A 144 9.57 13.70 -8.94
N GLY A 145 8.77 14.37 -9.74
CA GLY A 145 8.45 15.80 -9.53
C GLY A 145 7.73 16.05 -8.20
N TYR A 146 6.99 15.08 -7.70
CA TYR A 146 6.31 15.15 -6.39
C TYR A 146 7.13 14.52 -5.24
N ALA A 147 7.98 13.53 -5.54
CA ALA A 147 8.80 12.82 -4.58
C ALA A 147 10.24 12.63 -5.10
N PRO A 148 11.05 13.72 -5.17
CA PRO A 148 12.35 13.70 -5.85
C PRO A 148 13.42 12.86 -5.16
N GLU A 149 13.24 12.52 -3.89
CA GLU A 149 14.19 11.75 -3.08
C GLU A 149 13.67 10.33 -2.76
N ASP A 150 12.62 9.86 -3.46
CA ASP A 150 12.14 8.49 -3.29
C ASP A 150 13.14 7.51 -3.94
N PRO A 151 13.83 6.66 -3.14
CA PRO A 151 14.91 5.82 -3.67
C PRO A 151 14.41 4.75 -4.64
N GLU A 152 13.20 4.22 -4.46
CA GLU A 152 12.62 3.23 -5.35
C GLU A 152 12.24 3.84 -6.70
N MET A 153 11.64 5.05 -6.69
CA MET A 153 11.35 5.76 -7.93
C MET A 153 12.61 6.14 -8.69
N LEU A 154 13.66 6.56 -7.98
CA LEU A 154 14.97 6.87 -8.58
C LEU A 154 15.61 5.61 -9.18
N ARG A 155 15.57 4.48 -8.47
CA ARG A 155 16.04 3.19 -8.99
C ARG A 155 15.31 2.84 -10.28
N ASP A 156 13.97 2.86 -10.26
CA ASP A 156 13.17 2.44 -11.38
C ASP A 156 13.28 3.41 -12.57
N ALA A 157 13.44 4.71 -12.33
CA ALA A 157 13.79 5.68 -13.37
C ALA A 157 15.14 5.33 -14.03
N GLY A 158 16.12 4.93 -13.23
CA GLY A 158 17.41 4.47 -13.73
C GLY A 158 17.30 3.18 -14.54
N ILE A 159 16.50 2.22 -14.09
CA ILE A 159 16.24 0.97 -14.83
C ILE A 159 15.53 1.26 -16.16
N ILE A 160 14.52 2.13 -16.16
CA ILE A 160 13.81 2.55 -17.37
C ILE A 160 14.77 3.24 -18.35
N ALA A 161 15.64 4.13 -17.88
CA ALA A 161 16.67 4.77 -18.70
C ALA A 161 17.65 3.73 -19.29
N TYR A 162 18.09 2.75 -18.48
CA TYR A 162 18.93 1.64 -18.92
C TYR A 162 18.25 0.83 -20.05
N LEU A 163 16.99 0.45 -19.87
CA LEU A 163 16.21 -0.29 -20.88
C LEU A 163 16.06 0.48 -22.21
N ARG A 164 16.15 1.80 -22.15
CA ARG A 164 16.14 2.68 -23.34
C ARG A 164 17.52 2.90 -23.96
N GLY A 165 18.58 2.34 -23.37
CA GLY A 165 19.96 2.55 -23.80
C GLY A 165 20.53 3.92 -23.41
N LEU A 166 19.88 4.66 -22.55
CA LEU A 166 20.30 5.97 -22.05
C LEU A 166 21.21 5.83 -20.82
N TYR A 167 22.33 5.15 -21.00
CA TYR A 167 23.24 4.77 -19.90
C TYR A 167 23.72 5.95 -19.01
N PRO A 168 24.08 7.12 -19.55
CA PRO A 168 24.46 8.24 -18.69
C PRO A 168 23.34 8.71 -17.77
N GLU A 169 22.10 8.70 -18.27
CA GLU A 169 20.91 9.05 -17.49
C GLU A 169 20.61 7.97 -16.45
N ALA A 170 20.72 6.70 -16.83
CA ALA A 170 20.56 5.56 -15.93
C ALA A 170 21.53 5.65 -14.74
N VAL A 171 22.83 5.87 -15.01
CA VAL A 171 23.86 6.04 -13.98
C VAL A 171 23.54 7.21 -13.05
N ALA A 172 23.03 8.32 -13.57
CA ALA A 172 22.67 9.48 -12.75
C ALA A 172 21.57 9.13 -11.74
N TYR A 173 20.46 8.56 -12.20
CA TYR A 173 19.35 8.17 -11.32
C TYR A 173 19.76 7.07 -10.31
N LEU A 174 20.46 6.03 -10.77
CA LEU A 174 20.90 4.92 -9.91
C LEU A 174 21.89 5.37 -8.84
N ARG A 175 22.77 6.33 -9.13
CA ARG A 175 23.64 6.92 -8.12
C ARG A 175 22.88 7.68 -7.05
N MET A 176 21.84 8.44 -7.45
CA MET A 176 20.99 9.13 -6.48
C MET A 176 20.25 8.11 -5.59
N ALA A 177 19.68 7.05 -6.18
CA ALA A 177 19.05 5.97 -5.40
C ALA A 177 20.03 5.32 -4.43
N TYR A 178 21.24 5.00 -4.88
CA TYR A 178 22.30 4.39 -4.07
C TYR A 178 22.74 5.28 -2.90
N GLN A 179 22.82 6.60 -3.11
CA GLN A 179 23.17 7.54 -2.04
C GLN A 179 22.13 7.56 -0.90
N ILE A 180 20.86 7.31 -1.22
CA ILE A 180 19.77 7.27 -0.24
C ILE A 180 19.66 5.89 0.40
N ASN A 181 19.71 4.83 -0.42
CA ASN A 181 19.64 3.44 0.02
C ASN A 181 20.75 2.59 -0.64
N GLY A 182 21.94 2.62 -0.05
CA GLY A 182 23.09 1.90 -0.56
C GLY A 182 23.03 0.37 -0.41
N GLY A 183 22.01 -0.16 0.27
CA GLY A 183 21.79 -1.61 0.44
C GLY A 183 20.87 -2.24 -0.58
N ASP A 184 20.29 -1.46 -1.51
CA ASP A 184 19.38 -1.98 -2.52
C ASP A 184 20.11 -2.76 -3.62
N GLU A 185 19.91 -4.08 -3.63
CA GLU A 185 20.63 -4.99 -4.53
C GLU A 185 20.34 -4.70 -6.01
N GLU A 186 19.12 -4.31 -6.33
CA GLU A 186 18.71 -4.02 -7.70
C GLU A 186 19.38 -2.74 -8.22
N THR A 187 19.45 -1.70 -7.38
CA THR A 187 20.21 -0.47 -7.68
C THR A 187 21.68 -0.79 -7.97
N ILE A 188 22.31 -1.61 -7.11
CA ILE A 188 23.71 -2.01 -7.28
C ILE A 188 23.90 -2.78 -8.59
N LEU A 189 23.01 -3.72 -8.87
CA LEU A 189 23.05 -4.55 -10.08
C LEU A 189 23.00 -3.70 -11.36
N TYR A 190 22.01 -2.78 -11.43
CA TYR A 190 21.85 -1.96 -12.62
C TYR A 190 22.91 -0.87 -12.74
N LEU A 191 23.44 -0.36 -11.63
CA LEU A 191 24.56 0.56 -11.64
C LEU A 191 25.84 -0.09 -12.17
N ALA A 192 26.04 -1.39 -11.90
CA ALA A 192 27.16 -2.15 -12.42
C ALA A 192 27.01 -2.51 -13.92
N ARG A 193 25.79 -2.51 -14.44
CA ARG A 193 25.49 -2.84 -15.85
C ARG A 193 25.49 -1.62 -16.76
N ALA A 194 25.22 -0.45 -16.23
CA ALA A 194 25.10 0.81 -16.97
C ALA A 194 26.45 1.51 -17.17
#